data_ed23a6ad9888b3ccfd040bc667db05a8
#
_entry.id   ed23a6ad9888b3ccfd040bc667db05a8
#
_cell.length_a   1.000
_cell.length_b   1.000
_cell.length_c   1.000
_cell.angle_alpha   90.00
_cell.angle_beta   90.00
_cell.angle_gamma   90.00
#
_symmetry.space_group_name_H-M   'P 1'
#
loop_
_entity.id
_entity.type
_entity.pdbx_description
1 polymer ?
#
loop_
_entity_poly.entity_id
_entity_poly.type
_entity_poly.pdbx_seq_one_letter_code
_entity_poly.pdbx_strand_id
1 'polypeptide(L)'
;MALMGPTLYNLFIRNYTAKQWGRPATELSSSFAPKRVELRDDGYRRLFRDRWEFFPADGMNSVIESVLAKSSVTCGAEVLIEDLAGMEGDFEAFIVTAPLDRLLGRDGELEWRGIHLRSRYEPVGRPEETSTPAYVVNWPDLRYPFTRTIETKHATGQQIMGTVVSEEYPGAPARHYPVPTVDRRFESLNERYKEEVRSRLDRPVYFCGRLANYLYINQDQAIEQGFACSAEVLADLNGSTS
;
A
#
# COMPACT_ATOMS: atom_id res chain seq x y z
N MET A 1 -22.69 -1.47 -9.16
CA MET A 1 -23.76 -2.31 -9.75
C MET A 1 -24.21 -1.78 -11.12
N ALA A 2 -24.42 -0.48 -11.30
CA ALA A 2 -24.92 0.11 -12.56
C ALA A 2 -24.05 -0.21 -13.79
N LEU A 3 -22.73 -0.24 -13.64
CA LEU A 3 -21.80 -0.43 -14.78
C LEU A 3 -21.71 -1.89 -15.28
N MET A 4 -21.81 -2.88 -14.40
CA MET A 4 -21.55 -4.28 -14.77
C MET A 4 -22.77 -5.20 -14.61
N GLY A 5 -23.87 -4.69 -14.09
CA GLY A 5 -25.08 -5.46 -13.78
C GLY A 5 -24.96 -6.36 -12.53
N PRO A 6 -26.09 -6.88 -12.03
CA PRO A 6 -26.13 -7.61 -10.76
C PRO A 6 -25.37 -8.93 -10.80
N THR A 7 -25.36 -9.62 -11.93
CA THR A 7 -24.69 -10.94 -12.05
C THR A 7 -23.19 -10.82 -11.84
N LEU A 8 -22.51 -9.96 -12.61
CA LEU A 8 -21.06 -9.78 -12.49
C LEU A 8 -20.68 -9.15 -11.14
N TYR A 9 -21.49 -8.20 -10.65
CA TYR A 9 -21.28 -7.63 -9.33
C TYR A 9 -21.30 -8.70 -8.23
N ASN A 10 -22.30 -9.58 -8.22
CA ASN A 10 -22.41 -10.62 -7.21
C ASN A 10 -21.29 -11.67 -7.34
N LEU A 11 -20.89 -12.03 -8.56
CA LEU A 11 -19.85 -13.02 -8.80
C LEU A 11 -18.45 -12.51 -8.42
N PHE A 12 -18.11 -11.27 -8.78
CA PHE A 12 -16.72 -10.81 -8.71
C PHE A 12 -16.46 -9.72 -7.67
N ILE A 13 -17.46 -8.92 -7.27
CA ILE A 13 -17.22 -7.74 -6.44
C ILE A 13 -17.76 -7.94 -5.02
N ARG A 14 -19.03 -8.31 -4.87
CA ARG A 14 -19.71 -8.32 -3.57
C ARG A 14 -18.95 -9.10 -2.51
N ASN A 15 -18.69 -10.38 -2.78
CA ASN A 15 -18.09 -11.28 -1.81
C ASN A 15 -16.60 -11.01 -1.64
N TYR A 16 -15.89 -10.68 -2.74
CA TYR A 16 -14.50 -10.27 -2.68
C TYR A 16 -14.31 -9.04 -1.80
N THR A 17 -15.13 -8.01 -2.00
CA THR A 17 -15.10 -6.78 -1.19
C THR A 17 -15.38 -7.07 0.27
N ALA A 18 -16.41 -7.89 0.56
CA ALA A 18 -16.73 -8.26 1.93
C ALA A 18 -15.58 -9.01 2.63
N LYS A 19 -14.90 -9.94 1.93
CA LYS A 19 -13.70 -10.62 2.46
C LYS A 19 -12.57 -9.63 2.71
N GLN A 20 -12.22 -8.85 1.68
CA GLN A 20 -11.07 -7.93 1.72
C GLN A 20 -11.21 -6.91 2.86
N TRP A 21 -12.39 -6.32 3.02
CA TRP A 21 -12.61 -5.22 3.96
C TRP A 21 -13.25 -5.63 5.29
N GLY A 22 -13.74 -6.87 5.40
CA GLY A 22 -14.43 -7.36 6.59
C GLY A 22 -15.81 -6.70 6.84
N ARG A 23 -16.34 -6.03 5.79
CA ARG A 23 -17.63 -5.32 5.82
C ARG A 23 -18.26 -5.26 4.43
N PRO A 24 -19.58 -5.04 4.32
CA PRO A 24 -20.26 -4.94 3.04
C PRO A 24 -19.80 -3.70 2.25
N ALA A 25 -19.87 -3.79 0.92
CA ALA A 25 -19.47 -2.69 0.03
C ALA A 25 -20.28 -1.39 0.25
N THR A 26 -21.49 -1.48 0.82
CA THR A 26 -22.34 -0.34 1.14
C THR A 26 -21.82 0.53 2.27
N GLU A 27 -20.92 0.03 3.09
CA GLU A 27 -20.27 0.75 4.19
C GLU A 27 -18.93 1.38 3.76
N LEU A 28 -18.51 1.13 2.52
CA LEU A 28 -17.25 1.63 1.98
C LEU A 28 -17.49 2.78 1.00
N SER A 29 -16.62 3.77 1.06
CA SER A 29 -16.57 4.83 0.05
C SER A 29 -16.27 4.24 -1.33
N SER A 30 -16.92 4.74 -2.37
CA SER A 30 -16.62 4.37 -3.75
C SER A 30 -15.37 5.05 -4.31
N SER A 31 -14.70 5.90 -3.55
CA SER A 31 -13.56 6.71 -4.00
C SER A 31 -12.39 5.89 -4.56
N PHE A 32 -12.21 4.64 -4.10
CA PHE A 32 -11.16 3.74 -4.60
C PHE A 32 -11.63 2.83 -5.76
N ALA A 33 -12.96 2.72 -5.99
CA ALA A 33 -13.53 1.75 -6.92
C ALA A 33 -13.44 2.14 -8.42
N PRO A 34 -13.56 3.40 -8.83
CA PRO A 34 -13.69 3.77 -10.25
C PRO A 34 -12.50 3.35 -11.13
N LYS A 35 -11.31 3.32 -10.56
CA LYS A 35 -10.08 2.97 -11.28
C LYS A 35 -9.83 1.44 -11.41
N ARG A 36 -10.68 0.61 -10.77
CA ARG A 36 -10.46 -0.83 -10.70
C ARG A 36 -11.38 -1.67 -11.58
N VAL A 37 -12.43 -1.08 -12.12
CA VAL A 37 -13.35 -1.73 -13.04
C VAL A 37 -13.54 -0.82 -14.23
N GLU A 38 -12.88 -1.13 -15.31
CA GLU A 38 -13.01 -0.46 -16.60
C GLU A 38 -13.72 -1.39 -17.58
N LEU A 39 -14.85 -0.95 -18.12
CA LEU A 39 -15.50 -1.62 -19.23
C LEU A 39 -14.78 -1.21 -20.53
N ARG A 40 -14.23 -2.19 -21.25
CA ARG A 40 -13.38 -1.96 -22.42
C ARG A 40 -14.01 -2.58 -23.65
N ASP A 41 -13.93 -1.85 -24.74
CA ASP A 41 -14.36 -2.27 -26.09
C ASP A 41 -13.21 -2.27 -27.11
N ASP A 42 -12.00 -1.85 -26.68
CA ASP A 42 -10.80 -1.71 -27.49
C ASP A 42 -9.95 -2.98 -27.61
N GLY A 43 -10.41 -4.10 -27.04
CA GLY A 43 -9.69 -5.36 -27.02
C GLY A 43 -8.46 -5.42 -26.11
N TYR A 44 -8.18 -4.35 -25.34
CA TYR A 44 -7.07 -4.31 -24.41
C TYR A 44 -7.31 -5.25 -23.23
N ARG A 45 -6.40 -6.23 -23.00
CA ARG A 45 -6.57 -7.31 -22.02
C ARG A 45 -5.76 -7.18 -20.75
N ARG A 46 -4.79 -6.26 -20.68
CA ARG A 46 -3.96 -6.06 -19.47
C ARG A 46 -4.74 -5.29 -18.42
N LEU A 47 -4.42 -5.51 -17.16
CA LEU A 47 -5.10 -4.83 -16.03
C LEU A 47 -4.83 -3.33 -16.05
N PHE A 48 -3.58 -2.94 -16.19
CA PHE A 48 -3.13 -1.55 -16.22
C PHE A 48 -2.76 -1.11 -17.64
N ARG A 49 -2.87 0.20 -17.90
CA ARG A 49 -2.46 0.82 -19.18
C ARG A 49 -1.08 1.48 -19.12
N ASP A 50 -0.33 1.16 -18.06
CA ASP A 50 0.99 1.72 -17.85
C ASP A 50 1.93 1.33 -18.99
N ARG A 51 2.73 2.30 -19.43
CA ARG A 51 3.73 2.10 -20.50
C ARG A 51 4.81 1.12 -20.07
N TRP A 52 5.17 1.15 -18.77
CA TRP A 52 6.23 0.35 -18.20
C TRP A 52 5.69 -0.52 -17.07
N GLU A 53 5.97 -1.80 -17.17
CA GLU A 53 5.76 -2.78 -16.11
C GLU A 53 7.03 -3.60 -16.02
N PHE A 54 7.65 -3.63 -14.85
CA PHE A 54 8.89 -4.40 -14.64
C PHE A 54 8.95 -4.93 -13.21
N PHE A 55 9.78 -5.91 -13.02
CA PHE A 55 10.14 -6.44 -11.71
C PHE A 55 11.67 -6.34 -11.57
N PRO A 56 12.21 -5.81 -10.46
CA PRO A 56 13.67 -5.75 -10.26
C PRO A 56 14.28 -7.14 -10.28
N ALA A 57 15.37 -7.34 -11.03
CA ALA A 57 16.02 -8.65 -11.18
C ALA A 57 16.48 -9.23 -9.83
N ASP A 58 17.02 -8.36 -8.95
CA ASP A 58 17.52 -8.73 -7.63
C ASP A 58 16.50 -8.45 -6.50
N GLY A 59 15.21 -8.24 -6.87
CA GLY A 59 14.12 -7.95 -5.94
C GLY A 59 14.07 -6.51 -5.44
N MET A 60 12.97 -6.16 -4.76
CA MET A 60 12.74 -4.79 -4.28
C MET A 60 13.71 -4.35 -3.18
N ASN A 61 14.23 -5.27 -2.38
CA ASN A 61 15.17 -4.91 -1.31
C ASN A 61 16.44 -4.28 -1.87
N SER A 62 16.98 -4.81 -2.97
CA SER A 62 18.17 -4.24 -3.62
C SER A 62 17.96 -2.81 -4.12
N VAL A 63 16.75 -2.49 -4.61
CA VAL A 63 16.36 -1.14 -5.00
C VAL A 63 16.35 -0.21 -3.79
N ILE A 64 15.70 -0.64 -2.68
CA ILE A 64 15.63 0.14 -1.45
C ILE A 64 17.02 0.38 -0.86
N GLU A 65 17.85 -0.65 -0.78
CA GLU A 65 19.24 -0.55 -0.30
C GLU A 65 20.05 0.45 -1.14
N SER A 66 19.90 0.41 -2.47
CA SER A 66 20.57 1.35 -3.38
C SER A 66 20.13 2.80 -3.16
N VAL A 67 18.83 3.03 -2.93
CA VAL A 67 18.29 4.36 -2.64
C VAL A 67 18.80 4.88 -1.30
N LEU A 68 18.86 4.02 -0.29
CA LEU A 68 19.30 4.38 1.07
C LEU A 68 20.81 4.40 1.27
N ALA A 69 21.61 3.98 0.29
CA ALA A 69 23.07 3.80 0.43
C ALA A 69 23.84 5.05 0.88
N LYS A 70 23.26 6.26 0.69
CA LYS A 70 23.85 7.54 1.13
C LYS A 70 23.20 8.14 2.36
N SER A 71 22.25 7.41 2.96
CA SER A 71 21.49 7.87 4.14
C SER A 71 21.96 7.13 5.39
N SER A 72 21.91 7.80 6.54
CA SER A 72 22.01 7.12 7.83
C SER A 72 20.70 6.44 8.17
N VAL A 73 20.73 5.12 8.36
CA VAL A 73 19.53 4.30 8.63
C VAL A 73 19.63 3.67 10.00
N THR A 74 18.63 3.93 10.85
CA THR A 74 18.48 3.26 12.14
C THR A 74 17.26 2.35 12.09
N CYS A 75 17.47 1.05 12.31
CA CYS A 75 16.41 0.05 12.35
C CYS A 75 16.07 -0.34 13.79
N GLY A 76 14.85 -0.87 14.00
CA GLY A 76 14.42 -1.36 15.31
C GLY A 76 14.09 -0.27 16.33
N ALA A 77 14.05 0.99 15.92
CA ALA A 77 13.60 2.11 16.76
C ALA A 77 12.11 2.41 16.50
N GLU A 78 11.34 2.56 17.55
CA GLU A 78 10.02 3.17 17.51
C GLU A 78 10.19 4.65 17.83
N VAL A 79 9.62 5.52 16.99
CA VAL A 79 9.73 6.98 17.13
C VAL A 79 8.34 7.53 17.41
N LEU A 80 8.18 8.23 18.51
CA LEU A 80 6.99 8.97 18.89
C LEU A 80 7.19 10.47 18.63
N ILE A 81 6.13 11.24 18.78
CA ILE A 81 6.19 12.69 18.53
C ILE A 81 7.12 13.40 19.52
N GLU A 82 7.26 12.91 20.74
CA GLU A 82 8.17 13.41 21.76
C GLU A 82 9.64 13.23 21.37
N ASP A 83 9.95 12.12 20.67
CA ASP A 83 11.29 11.87 20.15
C ASP A 83 11.65 12.85 19.05
N LEU A 84 10.70 13.14 18.14
CA LEU A 84 10.90 14.16 17.09
C LEU A 84 11.15 15.54 17.70
N ALA A 85 10.36 15.93 18.70
CA ALA A 85 10.56 17.19 19.42
C ALA A 85 11.96 17.26 20.07
N GLY A 86 12.45 16.14 20.61
CA GLY A 86 13.81 16.05 21.18
C GLY A 86 14.94 16.17 20.13
N MET A 87 14.63 15.92 18.86
CA MET A 87 15.61 15.93 17.73
C MET A 87 15.61 17.24 16.93
N GLU A 88 14.78 18.24 17.25
CA GLU A 88 14.65 19.47 16.46
C GLU A 88 15.94 20.27 16.31
N GLY A 89 16.88 20.10 17.24
CA GLY A 89 18.21 20.69 17.16
C GLY A 89 19.12 20.06 16.13
N ASP A 90 18.85 18.82 15.74
CA ASP A 90 19.70 18.01 14.85
C ASP A 90 19.23 18.02 13.38
N PHE A 91 17.96 18.43 13.13
CA PHE A 91 17.36 18.38 11.79
C PHE A 91 16.69 19.70 11.41
N GLU A 92 16.74 20.04 10.13
CA GLU A 92 16.10 21.25 9.59
C GLU A 92 14.62 21.03 9.28
N ALA A 93 14.21 19.79 9.01
CA ALA A 93 12.84 19.40 8.72
C ALA A 93 12.61 17.91 9.00
N PHE A 94 11.35 17.51 9.16
CA PHE A 94 10.93 16.12 9.29
C PHE A 94 10.03 15.69 8.14
N ILE A 95 10.30 14.51 7.58
CA ILE A 95 9.41 13.84 6.62
C ILE A 95 8.83 12.62 7.32
N VAL A 96 7.54 12.66 7.64
CA VAL A 96 6.82 11.60 8.33
C VAL A 96 6.17 10.67 7.31
N THR A 97 6.53 9.38 7.35
CA THR A 97 5.91 8.33 6.53
C THR A 97 5.15 7.30 7.38
N ALA A 98 5.26 7.37 8.71
CA ALA A 98 4.62 6.48 9.67
C ALA A 98 3.11 6.77 9.82
N PRO A 99 2.29 5.81 10.31
CA PRO A 99 0.90 6.07 10.69
C PRO A 99 0.84 7.11 11.81
N LEU A 100 0.01 8.14 11.64
CA LEU A 100 0.00 9.28 12.58
C LEU A 100 -0.61 8.94 13.95
N ASP A 101 -1.57 8.03 14.01
CA ASP A 101 -2.09 7.53 15.28
C ASP A 101 -1.00 6.86 16.13
N ARG A 102 -0.09 6.11 15.48
CA ARG A 102 1.05 5.50 16.18
C ARG A 102 2.09 6.54 16.59
N LEU A 103 2.43 7.48 15.71
CA LEU A 103 3.36 8.58 16.02
C LEU A 103 2.89 9.39 17.24
N LEU A 104 1.58 9.60 17.39
CA LEU A 104 0.96 10.33 18.48
C LEU A 104 0.69 9.46 19.73
N GLY A 105 1.12 8.20 19.76
CA GLY A 105 0.87 7.28 20.88
C GLY A 105 -0.60 6.83 21.02
N ARG A 106 -1.39 6.93 19.94
CA ARG A 106 -2.84 6.57 19.86
C ARG A 106 -3.09 5.39 18.96
N ASP A 107 -2.23 4.39 19.02
CA ASP A 107 -2.23 3.24 18.14
C ASP A 107 -3.61 2.56 18.08
N GLY A 108 -4.16 2.40 16.84
CA GLY A 108 -5.45 1.78 16.59
C GLY A 108 -6.63 2.73 16.44
N GLU A 109 -6.48 4.04 16.57
CA GLU A 109 -7.56 5.02 16.32
C GLU A 109 -7.84 5.17 14.80
N LEU A 110 -6.84 4.95 13.95
CA LEU A 110 -7.02 4.82 12.51
C LEU A 110 -7.23 3.36 12.13
N GLU A 111 -8.35 3.06 11.48
CA GLU A 111 -8.67 1.68 11.09
C GLU A 111 -7.90 1.26 9.84
N TRP A 112 -7.20 0.14 9.94
CA TRP A 112 -6.44 -0.46 8.85
C TRP A 112 -6.91 -1.88 8.56
N ARG A 113 -6.80 -2.27 7.32
CA ARG A 113 -6.99 -3.66 6.93
C ARG A 113 -5.65 -4.29 6.59
N GLY A 114 -5.22 -5.20 7.46
CA GLY A 114 -4.00 -5.96 7.25
C GLY A 114 -4.23 -7.21 6.41
N ILE A 115 -3.13 -7.75 5.90
CA ILE A 115 -3.08 -9.03 5.20
C ILE A 115 -2.02 -9.93 5.83
N HIS A 116 -2.26 -11.24 5.73
CA HIS A 116 -1.30 -12.27 6.08
C HIS A 116 -1.09 -13.18 4.87
N LEU A 117 0.16 -13.48 4.54
CA LEU A 117 0.51 -14.41 3.47
C LEU A 117 0.82 -15.78 4.06
N ARG A 118 0.22 -16.83 3.48
CA ARG A 118 0.59 -18.22 3.70
C ARG A 118 1.20 -18.76 2.43
N SER A 119 2.51 -18.95 2.46
CA SER A 119 3.25 -19.40 1.30
C SER A 119 3.52 -20.90 1.41
N ARG A 120 3.37 -21.61 0.29
CA ARG A 120 3.73 -23.01 0.16
C ARG A 120 4.64 -23.20 -1.05
N TYR A 121 5.63 -24.06 -0.90
CA TYR A 121 6.45 -24.53 -2.01
C TYR A 121 5.72 -25.63 -2.77
N GLU A 122 5.77 -25.56 -4.11
CA GLU A 122 5.24 -26.59 -5.00
C GLU A 122 6.34 -27.02 -5.97
N PRO A 123 6.68 -28.33 -6.06
CA PRO A 123 7.56 -28.83 -7.08
C PRO A 123 6.85 -28.79 -8.44
N VAL A 124 7.61 -28.52 -9.50
CA VAL A 124 7.12 -28.52 -10.90
C VAL A 124 7.94 -29.49 -11.74
N GLY A 125 7.36 -29.94 -12.83
CA GLY A 125 7.99 -30.94 -13.71
C GLY A 125 9.11 -30.37 -14.59
N ARG A 126 9.13 -29.05 -14.82
CA ARG A 126 10.13 -28.34 -15.64
C ARG A 126 10.48 -26.99 -15.02
N PRO A 127 11.71 -26.49 -15.24
CA PRO A 127 12.20 -25.24 -14.62
C PRO A 127 11.33 -24.03 -14.90
N GLU A 128 10.74 -23.91 -16.09
CA GLU A 128 9.87 -22.80 -16.51
C GLU A 128 8.42 -22.92 -16.06
N GLU A 129 8.01 -24.09 -15.56
CA GLU A 129 6.61 -24.39 -15.26
C GLU A 129 6.14 -23.65 -14.00
N THR A 130 4.85 -23.27 -14.00
CA THR A 130 4.13 -22.61 -12.92
C THR A 130 2.94 -23.45 -12.48
N SER A 131 2.49 -23.27 -11.23
CA SER A 131 1.35 -24.02 -10.64
C SER A 131 0.02 -23.33 -10.85
N THR A 132 0.02 -22.01 -11.04
CA THR A 132 -1.19 -21.20 -11.23
C THR A 132 -1.26 -20.65 -12.65
N PRO A 133 -2.47 -20.31 -13.15
CA PRO A 133 -2.62 -19.82 -14.53
C PRO A 133 -2.12 -18.37 -14.73
N ALA A 134 -1.83 -17.64 -13.65
CA ALA A 134 -1.39 -16.25 -13.71
C ALA A 134 -0.65 -15.82 -12.44
N TYR A 135 0.09 -14.72 -12.51
CA TYR A 135 0.80 -14.10 -11.37
C TYR A 135 -0.11 -13.88 -10.17
N VAL A 136 -1.31 -13.33 -10.40
CA VAL A 136 -2.33 -13.14 -9.37
C VAL A 136 -3.65 -13.74 -9.84
N VAL A 137 -4.23 -14.60 -9.01
CA VAL A 137 -5.57 -15.15 -9.21
C VAL A 137 -6.47 -14.73 -8.06
N ASN A 138 -7.55 -14.00 -8.35
CA ASN A 138 -8.53 -13.59 -7.36
C ASN A 138 -9.58 -14.68 -7.11
N TRP A 139 -9.93 -14.89 -5.85
CA TRP A 139 -10.90 -15.88 -5.39
C TRP A 139 -12.10 -15.20 -4.72
N PRO A 140 -13.11 -14.76 -5.48
CA PRO A 140 -14.27 -14.04 -4.92
C PRO A 140 -15.22 -14.92 -4.12
N ASP A 141 -15.22 -16.23 -4.34
CA ASP A 141 -16.11 -17.18 -3.65
C ASP A 141 -15.80 -17.25 -2.14
N LEU A 142 -16.84 -17.22 -1.31
CA LEU A 142 -16.72 -17.30 0.15
C LEU A 142 -16.25 -18.67 0.67
N ARG A 143 -16.29 -19.73 -0.16
CA ARG A 143 -15.72 -21.04 0.20
C ARG A 143 -14.21 -20.95 0.43
N TYR A 144 -13.54 -19.97 -0.16
CA TYR A 144 -12.12 -19.73 0.03
C TYR A 144 -11.92 -18.60 1.04
N PRO A 145 -11.22 -18.84 2.16
CA PRO A 145 -11.02 -17.81 3.19
C PRO A 145 -9.99 -16.74 2.80
N PHE A 146 -9.18 -16.99 1.78
CA PHE A 146 -8.22 -16.03 1.20
C PHE A 146 -8.85 -15.26 0.04
N THR A 147 -8.28 -14.11 -0.29
CA THR A 147 -8.77 -13.23 -1.37
C THR A 147 -8.11 -13.52 -2.69
N ARG A 148 -6.84 -13.89 -2.68
CA ARG A 148 -6.07 -14.18 -3.89
C ARG A 148 -4.94 -15.18 -3.62
N THR A 149 -4.46 -15.78 -4.70
CA THR A 149 -3.17 -16.47 -4.75
C THR A 149 -2.20 -15.67 -5.60
N ILE A 150 -0.92 -15.67 -5.22
CA ILE A 150 0.18 -14.98 -5.87
C ILE A 150 1.28 -15.99 -6.14
N GLU A 151 1.73 -16.09 -7.38
CA GLU A 151 2.86 -16.93 -7.79
C GLU A 151 3.90 -16.06 -8.48
N THR A 152 4.91 -15.63 -7.71
CA THR A 152 5.91 -14.65 -8.15
C THR A 152 6.76 -15.13 -9.33
N LYS A 153 6.87 -16.44 -9.54
CA LYS A 153 7.60 -17.03 -10.68
C LYS A 153 7.12 -16.53 -12.04
N HIS A 154 5.82 -16.22 -12.18
CA HIS A 154 5.29 -15.59 -13.40
C HIS A 154 5.94 -14.23 -13.72
N ALA A 155 6.29 -13.45 -12.69
CA ALA A 155 6.90 -12.14 -12.87
C ALA A 155 8.42 -12.20 -12.95
N THR A 156 9.05 -13.11 -12.22
CA THR A 156 10.53 -13.22 -12.17
C THR A 156 11.10 -14.06 -13.30
N GLY A 157 10.31 -14.97 -13.90
CA GLY A 157 10.77 -15.88 -14.93
C GLY A 157 11.84 -16.88 -14.48
N GLN A 158 11.95 -17.13 -13.17
CA GLN A 158 12.95 -18.02 -12.59
C GLN A 158 12.90 -19.42 -13.19
N GLN A 159 14.07 -19.95 -13.55
CA GLN A 159 14.25 -21.29 -14.13
C GLN A 159 14.67 -22.27 -13.03
N ILE A 160 13.71 -22.68 -12.20
CA ILE A 160 13.92 -23.57 -11.05
C ILE A 160 12.84 -24.67 -11.00
N MET A 161 13.20 -25.86 -10.46
CA MET A 161 12.32 -27.04 -10.36
C MET A 161 11.26 -26.92 -9.25
N GLY A 162 10.78 -25.71 -9.00
CA GLY A 162 9.75 -25.45 -8.03
C GLY A 162 9.21 -24.05 -8.16
N THR A 163 8.15 -23.77 -7.42
CA THR A 163 7.53 -22.46 -7.33
C THR A 163 7.01 -22.22 -5.91
N VAL A 164 6.71 -20.96 -5.58
CA VAL A 164 6.05 -20.60 -4.33
C VAL A 164 4.72 -19.95 -4.67
N VAL A 165 3.65 -20.53 -4.15
CA VAL A 165 2.30 -19.97 -4.21
C VAL A 165 1.93 -19.42 -2.84
N SER A 166 1.59 -18.14 -2.79
CA SER A 166 1.18 -17.45 -1.57
C SER A 166 -0.32 -17.16 -1.60
N GLU A 167 -1.02 -17.54 -0.54
CA GLU A 167 -2.43 -17.22 -0.32
C GLU A 167 -2.52 -15.96 0.55
N GLU A 168 -3.30 -14.97 0.13
CA GLU A 168 -3.49 -13.71 0.85
C GLU A 168 -4.75 -13.76 1.71
N TYR A 169 -4.57 -13.75 3.03
CA TYR A 169 -5.64 -13.74 4.03
C TYR A 169 -5.83 -12.33 4.58
N PRO A 170 -7.01 -11.71 4.41
CA PRO A 170 -7.29 -10.39 4.94
C PRO A 170 -7.64 -10.42 6.43
N GLY A 171 -7.38 -9.32 7.14
CA GLY A 171 -7.77 -9.13 8.54
C GLY A 171 -6.67 -9.36 9.57
N ALA A 172 -5.41 -9.50 9.14
CA ALA A 172 -4.28 -9.50 10.06
C ALA A 172 -4.13 -8.15 10.79
N PRO A 173 -3.53 -8.12 12.00
CA PRO A 173 -3.25 -6.89 12.74
C PRO A 173 -2.06 -6.14 12.13
N ALA A 174 -2.21 -5.68 10.89
CA ALA A 174 -1.18 -4.99 10.12
C ALA A 174 -1.81 -3.84 9.31
N ARG A 175 -1.01 -2.88 8.92
CA ARG A 175 -1.45 -1.65 8.23
C ARG A 175 -1.14 -1.70 6.73
N HIS A 176 -1.89 -2.54 5.98
CA HIS A 176 -1.71 -2.62 4.52
C HIS A 176 -2.62 -1.64 3.77
N TYR A 177 -3.88 -1.54 4.18
CA TYR A 177 -4.88 -0.74 3.49
C TYR A 177 -5.64 0.14 4.48
N PRO A 178 -5.68 1.48 4.26
CA PRO A 178 -6.57 2.37 5.01
C PRO A 178 -8.02 2.02 4.67
N VAL A 179 -8.90 2.00 5.67
CA VAL A 179 -10.30 1.64 5.47
C VAL A 179 -11.09 2.85 4.99
N PRO A 180 -11.59 2.85 3.72
CA PRO A 180 -12.30 3.99 3.15
C PRO A 180 -13.77 3.94 3.56
N THR A 181 -14.15 4.59 4.66
CA THR A 181 -15.55 4.67 5.10
C THR A 181 -16.36 5.69 4.31
N VAL A 182 -17.68 5.49 4.21
CA VAL A 182 -18.58 6.40 3.49
C VAL A 182 -18.55 7.82 4.09
N ASP A 183 -18.49 7.91 5.42
CA ASP A 183 -18.44 9.17 6.16
C ASP A 183 -17.05 9.82 6.20
N ARG A 184 -16.04 9.16 5.65
CA ARG A 184 -14.65 9.63 5.58
C ARG A 184 -14.08 10.00 6.96
N ARG A 185 -14.55 9.36 8.01
CA ARG A 185 -14.16 9.72 9.40
C ARG A 185 -12.68 9.53 9.66
N PHE A 186 -12.05 8.51 9.10
CA PHE A 186 -10.63 8.24 9.31
C PHE A 186 -9.73 9.18 8.52
N GLU A 187 -10.11 9.54 7.29
CA GLU A 187 -9.41 10.58 6.54
C GLU A 187 -9.47 11.92 7.27
N SER A 188 -10.66 12.29 7.79
CA SER A 188 -10.84 13.52 8.58
C SER A 188 -10.06 13.48 9.90
N LEU A 189 -9.97 12.32 10.55
CA LEU A 189 -9.16 12.12 11.75
C LEU A 189 -7.66 12.26 11.43
N ASN A 190 -7.21 11.67 10.32
CA ASN A 190 -5.82 11.76 9.89
C ASN A 190 -5.39 13.20 9.57
N GLU A 191 -6.26 14.01 8.96
CA GLU A 191 -5.95 15.44 8.74
C GLU A 191 -5.81 16.21 10.07
N ARG A 192 -6.67 15.96 11.05
CA ARG A 192 -6.51 16.52 12.40
C ARG A 192 -5.19 16.10 13.05
N TYR A 193 -4.76 14.87 12.85
CA TYR A 193 -3.47 14.40 13.34
C TYR A 193 -2.29 15.09 12.67
N LYS A 194 -2.37 15.40 11.39
CA LYS A 194 -1.37 16.21 10.70
C LYS A 194 -1.25 17.61 11.33
N GLU A 195 -2.39 18.23 11.60
CA GLU A 195 -2.42 19.54 12.26
C GLU A 195 -1.82 19.48 13.68
N GLU A 196 -2.17 18.44 14.44
CA GLU A 196 -1.62 18.21 15.77
C GLU A 196 -0.10 17.99 15.72
N VAL A 197 0.41 17.14 14.83
CA VAL A 197 1.86 16.91 14.66
C VAL A 197 2.58 18.22 14.35
N ARG A 198 2.06 19.01 13.39
CA ARG A 198 2.64 20.32 13.06
C ARG A 198 2.63 21.29 14.24
N SER A 199 1.59 21.27 15.08
CA SER A 199 1.48 22.17 16.22
C SER A 199 2.41 21.83 17.39
N ARG A 200 2.97 20.62 17.40
CA ARG A 200 3.86 20.11 18.46
C ARG A 200 5.35 20.22 18.11
N LEU A 201 5.67 20.66 16.91
CA LEU A 201 7.04 20.76 16.41
C LEU A 201 7.28 22.18 15.88
N ASP A 202 8.45 22.73 16.19
CA ASP A 202 8.89 24.03 15.69
C ASP A 202 9.49 23.93 14.28
N ARG A 203 10.00 22.74 13.92
CA ARG A 203 10.56 22.47 12.61
C ARG A 203 9.47 22.13 11.59
N PRO A 204 9.67 22.44 10.30
CA PRO A 204 8.75 22.06 9.22
C PRO A 204 8.53 20.55 9.18
N VAL A 205 7.25 20.14 9.02
CA VAL A 205 6.86 18.72 8.94
C VAL A 205 6.09 18.46 7.67
N TYR A 206 6.56 17.48 6.92
CA TYR A 206 5.99 17.00 5.66
C TYR A 206 5.47 15.57 5.83
N PHE A 207 4.36 15.24 5.16
CA PHE A 207 3.76 13.92 5.23
C PHE A 207 3.81 13.24 3.88
N CYS A 208 4.39 12.05 3.81
CA CYS A 208 4.60 11.34 2.56
C CYS A 208 4.20 9.86 2.67
N GLY A 209 3.70 9.32 1.56
CA GLY A 209 3.38 7.92 1.43
C GLY A 209 2.00 7.51 1.97
N ARG A 210 1.72 6.21 1.87
CA ARG A 210 0.41 5.62 2.16
C ARG A 210 0.00 5.77 3.63
N LEU A 211 0.94 5.54 4.55
CA LEU A 211 0.62 5.44 5.97
C LEU A 211 0.37 6.82 6.59
N ALA A 212 1.28 7.78 6.39
CA ALA A 212 1.14 9.12 6.93
C ALA A 212 -0.06 9.88 6.33
N ASN A 213 -0.35 9.65 5.04
CA ASN A 213 -1.46 10.30 4.34
C ASN A 213 -2.78 9.54 4.39
N TYR A 214 -2.81 8.36 5.02
CA TYR A 214 -4.00 7.51 5.07
C TYR A 214 -4.62 7.28 3.67
N LEU A 215 -3.78 6.98 2.66
CA LEU A 215 -4.18 6.86 1.26
C LEU A 215 -4.06 5.43 0.74
N TYR A 216 -5.02 5.06 -0.11
CA TYR A 216 -4.94 3.80 -0.87
C TYR A 216 -4.22 4.04 -2.20
N ILE A 217 -2.89 3.96 -2.19
CA ILE A 217 -2.02 4.18 -3.35
C ILE A 217 -1.14 2.97 -3.64
N ASN A 218 -0.70 2.82 -4.89
CA ASN A 218 0.27 1.80 -5.31
C ASN A 218 1.71 2.28 -5.07
N GLN A 219 2.70 1.40 -5.33
CA GLN A 219 4.12 1.70 -5.09
C GLN A 219 4.65 2.83 -5.98
N ASP A 220 4.27 2.85 -7.26
CA ASP A 220 4.58 3.90 -8.21
C ASP A 220 4.09 5.28 -7.73
N GLN A 221 2.87 5.35 -7.25
CA GLN A 221 2.28 6.57 -6.69
C GLN A 221 2.97 7.00 -5.37
N ALA A 222 3.43 6.03 -4.56
CA ALA A 222 4.20 6.34 -3.36
C ALA A 222 5.58 6.93 -3.70
N ILE A 223 6.23 6.41 -4.74
CA ILE A 223 7.50 6.94 -5.26
C ILE A 223 7.29 8.36 -5.82
N GLU A 224 6.24 8.59 -6.61
CA GLU A 224 5.88 9.91 -7.12
C GLU A 224 5.67 10.93 -5.99
N GLN A 225 4.96 10.53 -4.92
CA GLN A 225 4.83 11.37 -3.73
C GLN A 225 6.17 11.65 -3.05
N GLY A 226 7.08 10.68 -3.02
CA GLY A 226 8.44 10.88 -2.50
C GLY A 226 9.21 11.96 -3.26
N PHE A 227 9.15 11.95 -4.59
CA PHE A 227 9.76 13.01 -5.42
C PHE A 227 9.11 14.37 -5.19
N ALA A 228 7.79 14.44 -5.16
CA ALA A 228 7.08 15.70 -4.94
C ALA A 228 7.39 16.28 -3.55
N CYS A 229 7.33 15.45 -2.51
CA CYS A 229 7.66 15.84 -1.14
C CYS A 229 9.10 16.34 -1.01
N SER A 230 10.07 15.64 -1.61
CA SER A 230 11.47 16.07 -1.55
C SER A 230 11.70 17.39 -2.28
N ALA A 231 11.02 17.65 -3.39
CA ALA A 231 11.08 18.93 -4.10
C ALA A 231 10.51 20.08 -3.27
N GLU A 232 9.40 19.86 -2.58
CA GLU A 232 8.78 20.83 -1.66
C GLU A 232 9.75 21.15 -0.50
N VAL A 233 10.28 20.14 0.19
CA VAL A 233 11.24 20.33 1.29
C VAL A 233 12.45 21.15 0.85
N LEU A 234 13.04 20.81 -0.31
CA LEU A 234 14.21 21.52 -0.81
C LEU A 234 13.91 22.97 -1.20
N ALA A 235 12.72 23.24 -1.74
CA ALA A 235 12.30 24.59 -2.06
C ALA A 235 12.13 25.46 -0.80
N ASP A 236 11.50 24.92 0.23
CA ASP A 236 11.26 25.63 1.50
C ASP A 236 12.57 25.90 2.26
N LEU A 237 13.46 24.92 2.35
CA LEU A 237 14.76 25.10 3.01
C LEU A 237 15.65 26.12 2.28
N ASN A 238 15.67 26.12 0.93
CA ASN A 238 16.42 27.10 0.15
C ASN A 238 15.81 28.51 0.22
N GLY A 239 14.47 28.63 0.31
CA GLY A 239 13.78 29.90 0.42
C GLY A 239 13.94 30.55 1.81
N SER A 240 14.20 29.78 2.85
CA SER A 240 14.39 30.24 4.23
C SER A 240 15.79 30.80 4.49
N THR A 241 16.75 30.64 3.53
CA THR A 241 18.14 31.10 3.61
C THR A 241 18.37 32.45 2.90
N SER A 242 17.32 33.08 2.38
CA SER A 242 17.36 34.39 1.70
C SER A 242 16.73 35.48 2.57
#